data_b99ef69eb5c41519908542897ab5e060
#
_entry.id   b99ef69eb5c41519908542897ab5e060
#
_cell.length_a   1.000
_cell.length_b   1.000
_cell.length_c   1.000
_cell.angle_alpha   90.00
_cell.angle_beta   90.00
_cell.angle_gamma   90.00
#
_symmetry.space_group_name_H-M   'P 1'
#
loop_
_entity.id
_entity.type
_entity.pdbx_description
1 polymer ?
#
loop_
_entity_poly.entity_id
_entity_poly.type
_entity_poly.pdbx_seq_one_letter_code
_entity_poly.pdbx_strand_id
1 'polypeptide(L)'
;MTEAAAPAGELTALGTPLRSFRFGAAGEGNKQEGGARKFVQTAQQAEEYGFDTFFVPDHLGDQIGPIAALGALTQATEKIRLGTSVLANGFRHPVVLAKDLATIDVLSKGRLEVGVGAGWKQDEFLAAGLPYETPGIRLEKLDETLTILDVLLRGQECNFEGKYYQVRGIKGTPRPRQGPRPPICTGGGGPKMLRLAAKHADIISIVPVTTKNGKGLLSGITLEKTIEKVNLIRDAAGDRFADIELNWAITAIVITDDREKTAEMALSAIERGLHPDLEVDVKLSVEDILNSPYVAIGSFEEIAEQIRRVRQLTSMSYVGVFPTQMDAFAPVIPLLRDE
;
A
#
# COMPACT_ATOMS: atom_id res chain seq x y z
N MET A 1 10.05 9.63 20.41
CA MET A 1 8.69 10.07 20.81
C MET A 1 7.87 8.80 20.84
N THR A 2 7.36 8.46 22.00
CA THR A 2 6.64 7.24 22.32
C THR A 2 5.35 7.16 21.52
N GLU A 3 5.16 6.02 20.81
CA GLU A 3 3.85 5.60 20.29
C GLU A 3 2.82 5.71 21.40
N ALA A 4 1.74 6.44 21.14
CA ALA A 4 0.57 6.36 21.97
C ALA A 4 -0.01 4.94 21.78
N ALA A 5 0.14 4.11 22.80
CA ALA A 5 -0.50 2.81 22.85
C ALA A 5 -2.01 3.02 22.81
N ALA A 6 -2.70 2.30 21.92
CA ALA A 6 -4.15 2.19 21.95
C ALA A 6 -4.62 1.80 23.37
N PRO A 7 -5.79 2.24 23.83
CA PRO A 7 -6.30 1.88 25.15
C PRO A 7 -6.33 0.36 25.27
N ALA A 8 -5.69 -0.15 26.31
CA ALA A 8 -5.65 -1.58 26.60
C ALA A 8 -7.08 -2.08 26.80
N GLY A 9 -7.62 -2.86 25.86
CA GLY A 9 -8.89 -3.52 26.10
C GLY A 9 -9.71 -4.00 24.92
N GLU A 10 -9.72 -3.32 23.80
CA GLU A 10 -10.55 -3.73 22.67
C GLU A 10 -9.77 -4.61 21.68
N LEU A 11 -10.35 -5.76 21.33
CA LEU A 11 -9.83 -6.69 20.35
C LEU A 11 -10.71 -6.67 19.11
N THR A 12 -10.07 -6.88 17.95
CA THR A 12 -10.77 -7.15 16.69
C THR A 12 -11.46 -8.52 16.72
N ALA A 13 -12.33 -8.80 15.76
CA ALA A 13 -12.94 -10.12 15.60
C ALA A 13 -11.90 -11.25 15.39
N LEU A 14 -10.66 -10.90 15.05
CA LEU A 14 -9.55 -11.84 14.91
C LEU A 14 -8.73 -12.03 16.20
N GLY A 15 -9.12 -11.37 17.28
CA GLY A 15 -8.45 -11.46 18.58
C GLY A 15 -7.14 -10.67 18.68
N THR A 16 -6.88 -9.76 17.74
CA THR A 16 -5.73 -8.85 17.80
C THR A 16 -6.12 -7.52 18.44
N PRO A 17 -5.20 -6.83 19.14
CA PRO A 17 -5.44 -5.47 19.60
C PRO A 17 -5.82 -4.53 18.45
N LEU A 18 -6.81 -3.66 18.70
CA LEU A 18 -7.12 -2.58 17.78
C LEU A 18 -5.91 -1.66 17.64
N ARG A 19 -5.44 -1.47 16.39
CA ARG A 19 -4.41 -0.47 16.08
C ARG A 19 -5.07 0.86 15.78
N SER A 20 -4.44 1.95 16.17
CA SER A 20 -4.86 3.29 15.74
C SER A 20 -4.86 3.40 14.21
N PHE A 21 -5.79 4.17 13.69
CA PHE A 21 -5.87 4.40 12.25
C PHE A 21 -4.67 5.19 11.75
N ARG A 22 -4.18 4.79 10.57
CA ARG A 22 -3.23 5.53 9.76
C ARG A 22 -3.80 5.79 8.39
N PHE A 23 -3.39 6.90 7.78
CA PHE A 23 -3.92 7.36 6.50
C PHE A 23 -2.79 7.62 5.52
N GLY A 24 -2.88 7.02 4.33
CA GLY A 24 -1.92 7.20 3.26
C GLY A 24 -2.54 7.83 2.03
N ALA A 25 -1.86 8.79 1.43
CA ALA A 25 -2.23 9.35 0.15
C ALA A 25 -1.24 8.92 -0.92
N ALA A 26 -1.71 8.39 -2.05
CA ALA A 26 -0.84 8.09 -3.17
C ALA A 26 -0.63 9.34 -4.05
N GLY A 27 0.61 9.60 -4.47
CA GLY A 27 0.90 10.64 -5.45
C GLY A 27 0.77 10.10 -6.87
N GLU A 28 -0.04 10.74 -7.73
CA GLU A 28 0.05 10.50 -9.16
C GLU A 28 1.21 11.32 -9.73
N GLY A 29 2.23 10.61 -10.22
CA GLY A 29 3.33 11.29 -10.85
C GLY A 29 3.01 11.65 -12.28
N ASN A 30 2.47 12.72 -12.67
CA ASN A 30 2.68 13.40 -13.94
C ASN A 30 1.58 13.59 -15.00
N LYS A 31 0.44 12.97 -14.94
CA LYS A 31 -0.70 13.44 -15.74
C LYS A 31 -1.22 14.81 -15.28
N GLN A 32 -0.54 15.42 -14.34
CA GLN A 32 -0.96 16.69 -13.77
C GLN A 32 -0.40 17.85 -14.58
N GLU A 33 -1.27 18.68 -15.12
CA GLU A 33 -0.95 20.05 -15.50
C GLU A 33 -0.25 20.74 -14.30
N GLY A 34 1.00 21.19 -14.50
CA GLY A 34 1.80 21.82 -13.43
C GLY A 34 3.08 21.08 -13.03
N GLY A 35 3.30 19.84 -13.50
CA GLY A 35 4.58 19.12 -13.39
C GLY A 35 5.08 18.94 -11.94
N ALA A 36 6.40 19.04 -11.74
CA ALA A 36 7.07 18.79 -10.46
C ALA A 36 6.58 19.69 -9.31
N ARG A 37 6.18 20.94 -9.59
CA ARG A 37 5.65 21.85 -8.57
C ARG A 37 4.36 21.32 -7.98
N LYS A 38 3.42 20.88 -8.82
CA LYS A 38 2.14 20.35 -8.35
C LYS A 38 2.32 19.05 -7.58
N PHE A 39 3.24 18.19 -7.99
CA PHE A 39 3.58 16.97 -7.25
C PHE A 39 4.03 17.29 -5.81
N VAL A 40 4.93 18.26 -5.63
CA VAL A 40 5.37 18.72 -4.30
C VAL A 40 4.21 19.32 -3.51
N GLN A 41 3.40 20.18 -4.13
CA GLN A 41 2.21 20.77 -3.50
C GLN A 41 1.20 19.71 -3.06
N THR A 42 0.99 18.65 -3.84
CA THR A 42 0.10 17.53 -3.45
C THR A 42 0.62 16.82 -2.18
N ALA A 43 1.93 16.61 -2.07
CA ALA A 43 2.50 16.02 -0.86
C ALA A 43 2.38 16.93 0.36
N GLN A 44 2.55 18.24 0.18
CA GLN A 44 2.35 19.24 1.24
C GLN A 44 0.89 19.33 1.65
N GLN A 45 -0.04 19.30 0.70
CA GLN A 45 -1.47 19.26 0.96
C GLN A 45 -1.89 17.99 1.72
N ALA A 46 -1.31 16.83 1.38
CA ALA A 46 -1.52 15.60 2.14
C ALA A 46 -1.05 15.74 3.59
N GLU A 47 0.09 16.40 3.82
CA GLU A 47 0.58 16.70 5.17
C GLU A 47 -0.36 17.64 5.93
N GLU A 48 -0.87 18.69 5.29
CA GLU A 48 -1.83 19.65 5.87
C GLU A 48 -3.17 18.99 6.21
N TYR A 49 -3.64 18.05 5.37
CA TYR A 49 -4.86 17.28 5.61
C TYR A 49 -4.73 16.24 6.73
N GLY A 50 -3.50 16.02 7.22
CA GLY A 50 -3.23 15.09 8.30
C GLY A 50 -3.03 13.65 7.83
N PHE A 51 -2.71 13.40 6.57
CA PHE A 51 -2.26 12.07 6.16
C PHE A 51 -0.93 11.71 6.82
N ASP A 52 -0.75 10.43 7.16
CA ASP A 52 0.45 9.94 7.82
C ASP A 52 1.56 9.63 6.83
N THR A 53 1.22 9.23 5.60
CA THR A 53 2.20 8.84 4.57
C THR A 53 1.79 9.32 3.19
N PHE A 54 2.75 9.81 2.42
CA PHE A 54 2.60 10.10 1.01
C PHE A 54 3.37 9.06 0.18
N PHE A 55 2.65 8.32 -0.68
CA PHE A 55 3.19 7.25 -1.48
C PHE A 55 3.49 7.67 -2.91
N VAL A 56 4.62 7.20 -3.43
CA VAL A 56 5.02 7.40 -4.83
C VAL A 56 5.00 6.05 -5.55
N PRO A 57 4.23 5.88 -6.63
CA PRO A 57 4.23 4.67 -7.45
C PRO A 57 5.50 4.56 -8.30
N ASP A 58 5.74 3.37 -8.85
CA ASP A 58 6.92 3.06 -9.68
C ASP A 58 6.51 2.51 -11.04
N HIS A 59 6.29 3.41 -11.98
CA HIS A 59 5.98 3.08 -13.36
C HIS A 59 6.96 3.77 -14.32
N LEU A 60 7.22 3.15 -15.48
CA LEU A 60 8.10 3.70 -16.52
C LEU A 60 7.36 4.56 -17.55
N GLY A 61 6.04 4.70 -17.41
CA GLY A 61 5.23 5.59 -18.23
C GLY A 61 5.41 7.06 -17.87
N ASP A 62 4.39 7.87 -18.13
CA ASP A 62 4.38 9.32 -17.84
C ASP A 62 4.22 9.58 -16.31
N GLN A 63 5.25 9.20 -15.55
CA GLN A 63 5.30 9.36 -14.08
C GLN A 63 6.69 9.81 -13.62
N ILE A 64 6.75 10.45 -12.46
CA ILE A 64 8.01 10.86 -11.82
C ILE A 64 8.67 9.63 -11.21
N GLY A 65 9.98 9.44 -11.44
CA GLY A 65 10.74 8.34 -10.84
C GLY A 65 10.77 8.40 -9.31
N PRO A 66 10.34 7.34 -8.59
CA PRO A 66 10.06 7.40 -7.15
C PRO A 66 11.28 7.74 -6.30
N ILE A 67 12.46 7.25 -6.64
CA ILE A 67 13.68 7.50 -5.84
C ILE A 67 14.04 8.99 -5.84
N ALA A 68 14.04 9.62 -7.03
CA ALA A 68 14.33 11.05 -7.16
C ALA A 68 13.21 11.91 -6.51
N ALA A 69 11.96 11.51 -6.71
CA ALA A 69 10.79 12.16 -6.12
C ALA A 69 10.83 12.15 -4.58
N LEU A 70 11.08 10.99 -3.98
CA LEU A 70 11.22 10.89 -2.52
C LEU A 70 12.38 11.74 -2.01
N GLY A 71 13.53 11.74 -2.72
CA GLY A 71 14.66 12.62 -2.38
C GLY A 71 14.26 14.10 -2.30
N ALA A 72 13.50 14.59 -3.28
CA ALA A 72 12.99 15.97 -3.28
C ALA A 72 11.99 16.22 -2.14
N LEU A 73 11.07 15.31 -1.88
CA LEU A 73 10.07 15.42 -0.83
C LEU A 73 10.67 15.43 0.58
N THR A 74 11.86 14.86 0.79
CA THR A 74 12.53 14.90 2.10
C THR A 74 12.73 16.32 2.63
N GLN A 75 12.92 17.29 1.72
CA GLN A 75 13.16 18.69 2.04
C GLN A 75 11.90 19.56 1.87
N ALA A 76 10.91 19.07 1.15
CA ALA A 76 9.67 19.81 0.86
C ALA A 76 8.56 19.57 1.88
N THR A 77 8.69 18.54 2.73
CA THR A 77 7.73 18.13 3.77
C THR A 77 8.45 17.98 5.11
N GLU A 78 7.72 18.12 6.23
CA GLU A 78 8.31 18.10 7.55
C GLU A 78 7.96 16.87 8.39
N LYS A 79 6.69 16.43 8.36
CA LYS A 79 6.13 15.41 9.26
C LYS A 79 5.68 14.15 8.54
N ILE A 80 5.03 14.32 7.38
CA ILE A 80 4.46 13.21 6.63
C ILE A 80 5.54 12.19 6.27
N ARG A 81 5.24 10.92 6.45
CA ARG A 81 6.12 9.83 6.01
C ARG A 81 6.13 9.75 4.48
N LEU A 82 7.23 9.27 3.95
CA LEU A 82 7.47 9.17 2.52
C LEU A 82 7.59 7.70 2.14
N GLY A 83 6.66 7.21 1.33
CA GLY A 83 6.60 5.79 0.99
C GLY A 83 6.64 5.54 -0.52
N THR A 84 6.87 4.29 -0.87
CA THR A 84 6.66 3.80 -2.23
C THR A 84 5.49 2.81 -2.25
N SER A 85 4.62 2.86 -3.25
CA SER A 85 3.48 1.94 -3.35
C SER A 85 3.28 1.44 -4.78
N VAL A 86 4.05 0.47 -5.16
CA VAL A 86 5.27 -0.15 -4.58
C VAL A 86 6.35 -0.15 -5.66
N LEU A 87 7.63 -0.19 -5.29
CA LEU A 87 8.73 -0.33 -6.24
C LEU A 87 8.64 -1.68 -6.96
N ALA A 88 8.76 -1.67 -8.29
CA ALA A 88 8.83 -2.89 -9.08
C ALA A 88 10.21 -3.55 -8.93
N ASN A 89 10.25 -4.72 -8.29
CA ASN A 89 11.49 -5.44 -7.99
C ASN A 89 12.39 -5.65 -9.23
N GLY A 90 11.80 -5.85 -10.41
CA GLY A 90 12.56 -6.09 -11.65
C GLY A 90 13.28 -4.86 -12.22
N PHE A 91 13.05 -3.65 -11.70
CA PHE A 91 13.68 -2.43 -12.22
C PHE A 91 15.03 -2.10 -11.58
N ARG A 92 15.35 -2.68 -10.42
CA ARG A 92 16.56 -2.31 -9.65
C ARG A 92 17.21 -3.52 -8.98
N HIS A 93 18.53 -3.48 -8.92
CA HIS A 93 19.29 -4.47 -8.12
C HIS A 93 19.10 -4.17 -6.61
N PRO A 94 18.80 -5.17 -5.75
CA PRO A 94 18.46 -4.95 -4.35
C PRO A 94 19.54 -4.23 -3.53
N VAL A 95 20.81 -4.42 -3.83
CA VAL A 95 21.92 -3.75 -3.15
C VAL A 95 21.94 -2.24 -3.46
N VAL A 96 21.73 -1.86 -4.74
CA VAL A 96 21.66 -0.45 -5.15
C VAL A 96 20.42 0.18 -4.55
N LEU A 97 19.29 -0.52 -4.60
CA LEU A 97 18.04 -0.08 -4.00
C LEU A 97 18.18 0.16 -2.49
N ALA A 98 18.83 -0.76 -1.75
CA ALA A 98 19.08 -0.58 -0.32
C ALA A 98 19.87 0.69 -0.02
N LYS A 99 20.87 1.03 -0.88
CA LYS A 99 21.66 2.25 -0.75
C LYS A 99 20.81 3.49 -0.91
N ASP A 100 19.95 3.52 -1.92
CA ASP A 100 19.07 4.65 -2.22
C ASP A 100 18.06 4.86 -1.09
N LEU A 101 17.40 3.79 -0.65
CA LEU A 101 16.41 3.80 0.43
C LEU A 101 17.02 4.24 1.76
N ALA A 102 18.18 3.71 2.12
CA ALA A 102 18.89 4.13 3.34
C ALA A 102 19.26 5.63 3.29
N THR A 103 19.63 6.14 2.11
CA THR A 103 19.91 7.57 1.91
C THR A 103 18.66 8.42 2.10
N ILE A 104 17.52 8.01 1.51
CA ILE A 104 16.24 8.69 1.67
C ILE A 104 15.81 8.70 3.15
N ASP A 105 16.00 7.59 3.87
CA ASP A 105 15.67 7.52 5.29
C ASP A 105 16.50 8.52 6.13
N VAL A 106 17.78 8.63 5.84
CA VAL A 106 18.66 9.63 6.49
C VAL A 106 18.22 11.06 6.16
N LEU A 107 17.97 11.37 4.89
CA LEU A 107 17.57 12.69 4.42
C LEU A 107 16.19 13.11 4.96
N SER A 108 15.26 12.17 5.05
CA SER A 108 13.91 12.38 5.59
C SER A 108 13.87 12.38 7.12
N LYS A 109 15.00 12.21 7.80
CA LYS A 109 15.10 12.10 9.27
C LYS A 109 14.28 10.93 9.85
N GLY A 110 14.22 9.80 9.13
CA GLY A 110 13.55 8.59 9.60
C GLY A 110 12.05 8.53 9.25
N ARG A 111 11.64 9.13 8.14
CA ARG A 111 10.23 9.14 7.68
C ARG A 111 9.95 8.16 6.53
N LEU A 112 10.91 7.34 6.12
CA LEU A 112 10.74 6.42 5.00
C LEU A 112 9.85 5.22 5.34
N GLU A 113 9.01 4.80 4.40
CA GLU A 113 8.34 3.50 4.31
C GLU A 113 8.69 2.82 2.99
N VAL A 114 9.22 1.59 3.06
CA VAL A 114 9.77 0.89 1.90
C VAL A 114 8.73 -0.05 1.30
N GLY A 115 8.04 0.37 0.27
CA GLY A 115 7.13 -0.50 -0.48
C GLY A 115 7.84 -1.19 -1.66
N VAL A 116 7.88 -2.52 -1.69
CA VAL A 116 8.46 -3.31 -2.80
C VAL A 116 7.50 -4.41 -3.21
N GLY A 117 7.28 -4.57 -4.52
CA GLY A 117 6.41 -5.58 -5.09
C GLY A 117 7.03 -6.35 -6.25
N ALA A 118 6.37 -7.41 -6.68
CA ALA A 118 6.88 -8.29 -7.75
C ALA A 118 6.92 -7.65 -9.15
N GLY A 119 6.28 -6.49 -9.35
CA GLY A 119 6.02 -5.92 -10.67
C GLY A 119 4.86 -6.63 -11.38
N TRP A 120 4.02 -5.88 -12.07
CA TRP A 120 2.81 -6.45 -12.70
C TRP A 120 2.58 -6.01 -14.13
N LYS A 121 3.05 -4.83 -14.51
CA LYS A 121 2.74 -4.18 -15.79
C LYS A 121 3.72 -4.62 -16.88
N GLN A 122 3.38 -5.71 -17.56
CA GLN A 122 4.24 -6.39 -18.55
C GLN A 122 4.75 -5.47 -19.64
N ASP A 123 3.90 -4.62 -20.19
CA ASP A 123 4.21 -3.70 -21.27
C ASP A 123 5.34 -2.73 -20.92
N GLU A 124 5.43 -2.26 -19.69
CA GLU A 124 6.53 -1.40 -19.24
C GLU A 124 7.87 -2.13 -19.23
N PHE A 125 7.89 -3.38 -18.75
CA PHE A 125 9.10 -4.21 -18.78
C PHE A 125 9.59 -4.43 -20.23
N LEU A 126 8.67 -4.84 -21.10
CA LEU A 126 8.99 -5.11 -22.49
C LEU A 126 9.45 -3.85 -23.24
N ALA A 127 8.78 -2.72 -23.04
CA ALA A 127 9.16 -1.45 -23.63
C ALA A 127 10.54 -0.97 -23.17
N ALA A 128 10.91 -1.25 -21.94
CA ALA A 128 12.22 -0.94 -21.37
C ALA A 128 13.33 -1.94 -21.75
N GLY A 129 12.99 -3.03 -22.47
CA GLY A 129 13.93 -4.11 -22.77
C GLY A 129 14.32 -4.95 -21.55
N LEU A 130 13.49 -4.90 -20.48
CA LEU A 130 13.69 -5.67 -19.27
C LEU A 130 12.96 -7.03 -19.37
N PRO A 131 13.51 -8.09 -18.77
CA PRO A 131 12.84 -9.39 -18.78
C PRO A 131 11.56 -9.34 -17.93
N TYR A 132 10.46 -9.82 -18.51
CA TYR A 132 9.21 -10.04 -17.77
C TYR A 132 9.00 -11.54 -17.58
N GLU A 133 9.44 -12.01 -16.43
CA GLU A 133 9.40 -13.44 -16.10
C GLU A 133 8.00 -13.87 -15.62
N THR A 134 7.85 -15.20 -15.48
CA THR A 134 6.61 -15.78 -14.93
C THR A 134 6.34 -15.26 -13.50
N PRO A 135 5.08 -15.22 -13.05
CA PRO A 135 4.75 -14.76 -11.70
C PRO A 135 5.52 -15.51 -10.60
N GLY A 136 5.80 -16.83 -10.79
CA GLY A 136 6.58 -17.62 -9.84
C GLY A 136 8.00 -17.10 -9.70
N ILE A 137 8.70 -16.87 -10.81
CA ILE A 137 10.07 -16.35 -10.83
C ILE A 137 10.12 -14.94 -10.21
N ARG A 138 9.17 -14.07 -10.53
CA ARG A 138 9.10 -12.74 -9.96
C ARG A 138 8.91 -12.76 -8.43
N LEU A 139 8.12 -13.71 -7.90
CA LEU A 139 7.96 -13.89 -6.45
C LEU A 139 9.23 -14.46 -5.79
N GLU A 140 9.91 -15.40 -6.43
CA GLU A 140 11.19 -15.93 -5.94
C GLU A 140 12.25 -14.82 -5.87
N LYS A 141 12.35 -13.97 -6.91
CA LYS A 141 13.25 -12.80 -6.91
C LYS A 141 12.88 -11.78 -5.82
N LEU A 142 11.59 -11.57 -5.58
CA LEU A 142 11.14 -10.68 -4.51
C LEU A 142 11.49 -11.23 -3.13
N ASP A 143 11.39 -12.54 -2.89
CA ASP A 143 11.80 -13.19 -1.64
C ASP A 143 13.29 -12.94 -1.34
N GLU A 144 14.15 -13.14 -2.33
CA GLU A 144 15.58 -12.83 -2.20
C GLU A 144 15.84 -11.33 -1.98
N THR A 145 15.14 -10.47 -2.70
CA THR A 145 15.26 -9.02 -2.54
C THR A 145 14.87 -8.56 -1.15
N LEU A 146 13.74 -9.02 -0.62
CA LEU A 146 13.30 -8.64 0.73
C LEU A 146 14.28 -9.13 1.80
N THR A 147 14.88 -10.32 1.61
CA THR A 147 15.93 -10.83 2.49
C THR A 147 17.18 -9.93 2.47
N ILE A 148 17.64 -9.53 1.28
CA ILE A 148 18.82 -8.65 1.12
C ILE A 148 18.53 -7.26 1.70
N LEU A 149 17.34 -6.70 1.44
CA LEU A 149 16.93 -5.39 1.97
C LEU A 149 16.85 -5.40 3.50
N ASP A 150 16.30 -6.46 4.11
CA ASP A 150 16.25 -6.55 5.58
C ASP A 150 17.63 -6.44 6.21
N VAL A 151 18.62 -7.16 5.69
CA VAL A 151 20.01 -7.14 6.20
C VAL A 151 20.65 -5.77 5.99
N LEU A 152 20.59 -5.23 4.76
CA LEU A 152 21.30 -4.00 4.41
C LEU A 152 20.66 -2.76 5.07
N LEU A 153 19.33 -2.70 5.19
CA LEU A 153 18.64 -1.60 5.85
C LEU A 153 18.81 -1.62 7.38
N ARG A 154 19.22 -2.75 7.97
CA ARG A 154 19.69 -2.81 9.38
C ARG A 154 21.12 -2.29 9.55
N GLY A 155 21.80 -1.91 8.46
CA GLY A 155 23.20 -1.48 8.49
C GLY A 155 24.19 -2.64 8.70
N GLN A 156 23.76 -3.86 8.47
CA GLN A 156 24.57 -5.07 8.64
C GLN A 156 25.35 -5.39 7.36
N GLU A 157 26.36 -6.26 7.50
CA GLU A 157 27.07 -6.83 6.37
C GLU A 157 26.23 -7.95 5.75
N CYS A 158 26.03 -7.88 4.42
CA CYS A 158 25.28 -8.85 3.66
C CYS A 158 26.22 -9.81 2.94
N ASN A 159 26.08 -11.09 3.24
CA ASN A 159 26.59 -12.22 2.49
C ASN A 159 25.39 -13.09 2.12
N PHE A 160 25.01 -13.10 0.84
CA PHE A 160 23.84 -13.79 0.36
C PHE A 160 24.15 -14.54 -0.94
N GLU A 161 23.82 -15.82 -0.98
CA GLU A 161 24.00 -16.68 -2.14
C GLU A 161 22.64 -17.30 -2.50
N GLY A 162 21.91 -16.59 -3.37
CA GLY A 162 20.59 -16.99 -3.85
C GLY A 162 20.64 -17.53 -5.28
N LYS A 163 19.47 -17.87 -5.76
CA LYS A 163 19.27 -18.33 -7.15
C LYS A 163 19.40 -17.18 -8.16
N TYR A 164 19.01 -15.97 -7.76
CA TYR A 164 18.95 -14.80 -8.63
C TYR A 164 19.93 -13.72 -8.24
N TYR A 165 20.27 -13.59 -6.97
CA TYR A 165 21.21 -12.58 -6.49
C TYR A 165 22.34 -13.22 -5.71
N GLN A 166 23.55 -12.68 -5.88
CA GLN A 166 24.72 -13.02 -5.10
C GLN A 166 25.34 -11.75 -4.55
N VAL A 167 25.48 -11.66 -3.23
CA VAL A 167 26.04 -10.50 -2.53
C VAL A 167 27.17 -10.98 -1.63
N ARG A 168 28.32 -10.30 -1.67
CA ARG A 168 29.52 -10.72 -0.94
C ARG A 168 30.11 -9.55 -0.15
N GLY A 169 30.00 -9.60 1.19
CA GLY A 169 30.68 -8.71 2.11
C GLY A 169 30.32 -7.22 2.00
N ILE A 170 29.15 -6.88 1.43
CA ILE A 170 28.73 -5.47 1.34
C ILE A 170 28.02 -5.04 2.61
N LYS A 171 28.42 -3.91 3.17
CA LYS A 171 27.83 -3.34 4.37
C LYS A 171 26.71 -2.34 4.02
N GLY A 172 25.59 -2.43 4.72
CA GLY A 172 24.48 -1.49 4.61
C GLY A 172 24.87 -0.09 5.11
N THR A 173 25.18 0.82 4.19
CA THR A 173 25.58 2.21 4.47
C THR A 173 24.97 3.18 3.46
N PRO A 174 24.51 4.39 3.89
CA PRO A 174 24.46 4.86 5.28
C PRO A 174 23.55 3.99 6.13
N ARG A 175 23.75 3.96 7.45
CA ARG A 175 22.79 3.30 8.33
C ARG A 175 21.51 4.16 8.39
N PRO A 176 20.32 3.58 8.16
CA PRO A 176 19.06 4.27 8.34
C PRO A 176 18.91 4.88 9.74
N ARG A 177 18.11 5.91 9.86
CA ARG A 177 17.77 6.53 11.15
C ARG A 177 16.76 5.73 11.94
N GLN A 178 15.88 5.02 11.25
CA GLN A 178 14.88 4.19 11.88
C GLN A 178 15.50 2.90 12.42
N GLY A 179 15.13 2.51 13.63
CA GLY A 179 15.54 1.26 14.24
C GLY A 179 14.39 0.27 14.33
N PRO A 180 14.60 -1.00 14.02
CA PRO A 180 15.85 -1.61 13.53
C PRO A 180 16.17 -1.27 12.07
N ARG A 181 15.18 -0.88 11.27
CA ARG A 181 15.22 -0.39 9.88
C ARG A 181 13.90 0.32 9.54
N PRO A 182 13.81 1.03 8.41
CA PRO A 182 12.52 1.49 7.86
C PRO A 182 11.54 0.33 7.68
N PRO A 183 10.24 0.51 7.96
CA PRO A 183 9.25 -0.55 7.76
C PRO A 183 9.18 -0.94 6.29
N ILE A 184 9.10 -2.24 6.05
CA ILE A 184 8.94 -2.81 4.70
C ILE A 184 7.46 -3.13 4.48
N CYS A 185 6.91 -2.54 3.42
CA CYS A 185 5.59 -2.82 2.90
C CYS A 185 5.70 -3.70 1.66
N THR A 186 4.92 -4.75 1.59
CA THR A 186 4.69 -5.49 0.36
C THR A 186 3.27 -6.05 0.39
N GLY A 187 2.75 -6.49 -0.74
CA GLY A 187 1.38 -6.99 -0.77
C GLY A 187 0.89 -7.34 -2.15
N GLY A 188 -0.39 -7.65 -2.21
CA GLY A 188 -1.07 -8.05 -3.44
C GLY A 188 -2.40 -8.70 -3.16
N GLY A 189 -3.01 -9.28 -4.22
CA GLY A 189 -4.31 -9.96 -4.12
C GLY A 189 -4.22 -11.49 -4.10
N GLY A 190 -3.13 -12.06 -4.59
CA GLY A 190 -3.01 -13.51 -4.78
C GLY A 190 -2.38 -14.23 -3.57
N PRO A 191 -2.77 -15.50 -3.33
CA PRO A 191 -2.39 -16.23 -2.11
C PRO A 191 -0.90 -16.48 -1.96
N LYS A 192 -0.14 -16.68 -3.05
CA LYS A 192 1.32 -16.84 -2.98
C LYS A 192 2.01 -15.56 -2.55
N MET A 193 1.55 -14.42 -3.07
CA MET A 193 2.08 -13.11 -2.71
C MET A 193 1.79 -12.77 -1.25
N LEU A 194 0.56 -13.04 -0.77
CA LEU A 194 0.19 -12.77 0.62
C LEU A 194 0.97 -13.64 1.61
N ARG A 195 1.26 -14.91 1.29
CA ARG A 195 2.15 -15.75 2.12
C ARG A 195 3.59 -15.22 2.14
N LEU A 196 4.09 -14.75 1.00
CA LEU A 196 5.42 -14.12 0.93
C LEU A 196 5.46 -12.84 1.78
N ALA A 197 4.44 -12.00 1.69
CA ALA A 197 4.31 -10.80 2.49
C ALA A 197 4.27 -11.13 3.99
N ALA A 198 3.51 -12.14 4.40
CA ALA A 198 3.44 -12.60 5.79
C ALA A 198 4.79 -13.05 6.35
N LYS A 199 5.72 -13.50 5.51
CA LYS A 199 7.09 -13.89 5.91
C LYS A 199 8.00 -12.67 6.20
N HIS A 200 7.91 -11.61 5.40
CA HIS A 200 8.91 -10.54 5.37
C HIS A 200 8.44 -9.16 5.81
N ALA A 201 7.15 -8.84 5.57
CA ALA A 201 6.69 -7.47 5.69
C ALA A 201 6.31 -7.07 7.11
N ASP A 202 6.48 -5.78 7.40
CA ASP A 202 5.91 -5.11 8.58
C ASP A 202 4.52 -4.55 8.25
N ILE A 203 4.31 -4.18 6.98
CA ILE A 203 3.04 -3.67 6.46
C ILE A 203 2.62 -4.53 5.27
N ILE A 204 1.41 -5.08 5.30
CA ILE A 204 0.87 -5.87 4.17
C ILE A 204 -0.26 -5.11 3.51
N SER A 205 -0.07 -4.74 2.24
CA SER A 205 -1.10 -4.11 1.43
C SER A 205 -1.99 -5.15 0.74
N ILE A 206 -3.27 -5.15 1.07
CA ILE A 206 -4.27 -6.08 0.54
C ILE A 206 -5.01 -5.38 -0.59
N VAL A 207 -4.90 -5.96 -1.80
CA VAL A 207 -5.60 -5.44 -2.98
C VAL A 207 -6.58 -6.48 -3.54
N PRO A 208 -7.60 -6.05 -4.31
CA PRO A 208 -8.45 -6.97 -5.05
C PRO A 208 -7.62 -7.88 -5.99
N VAL A 209 -8.10 -9.09 -6.25
CA VAL A 209 -7.48 -9.95 -7.24
C VAL A 209 -7.69 -9.36 -8.63
N THR A 210 -6.66 -9.39 -9.46
CA THR A 210 -6.74 -8.96 -10.84
C THR A 210 -6.66 -10.17 -11.80
N THR A 211 -7.30 -10.04 -12.95
CA THR A 211 -7.17 -10.98 -14.07
C THR A 211 -5.76 -10.93 -14.67
N LYS A 212 -5.46 -11.87 -15.56
CA LYS A 212 -4.20 -11.86 -16.32
C LYS A 212 -4.00 -10.59 -17.16
N ASN A 213 -5.10 -9.93 -17.54
CA ASN A 213 -5.09 -8.68 -18.31
C ASN A 213 -5.04 -7.43 -17.44
N GLY A 214 -4.84 -7.57 -16.11
CA GLY A 214 -4.74 -6.46 -15.17
C GLY A 214 -6.07 -5.86 -14.71
N LYS A 215 -7.23 -6.37 -15.19
CA LYS A 215 -8.54 -5.91 -14.70
C LYS A 215 -8.81 -6.45 -13.29
N GLY A 216 -9.41 -5.63 -12.45
CA GLY A 216 -9.89 -6.08 -11.14
C GLY A 216 -11.07 -7.05 -11.28
N LEU A 217 -11.10 -8.13 -10.51
CA LEU A 217 -12.29 -8.98 -10.40
C LEU A 217 -13.30 -8.33 -9.46
N LEU A 218 -14.57 -8.28 -9.89
CA LEU A 218 -15.62 -7.68 -9.07
C LEU A 218 -15.82 -8.44 -7.74
N SER A 219 -15.70 -9.77 -7.74
CA SER A 219 -15.71 -10.57 -6.50
C SER A 219 -14.61 -10.14 -5.51
N GLY A 220 -13.50 -9.63 -6.04
CA GLY A 220 -12.32 -9.23 -5.25
C GLY A 220 -12.53 -8.04 -4.33
N ILE A 221 -13.57 -7.23 -4.56
CA ILE A 221 -13.85 -6.04 -3.75
C ILE A 221 -14.77 -6.33 -2.54
N THR A 222 -15.28 -7.54 -2.39
CA THR A 222 -16.19 -7.86 -1.29
C THR A 222 -15.47 -7.96 0.06
N LEU A 223 -16.19 -7.66 1.13
CA LEU A 223 -15.70 -7.82 2.50
C LEU A 223 -15.33 -9.27 2.79
N GLU A 224 -16.15 -10.22 2.31
CA GLU A 224 -15.91 -11.67 2.47
C GLU A 224 -14.55 -12.07 1.90
N LYS A 225 -14.25 -11.70 0.65
CA LYS A 225 -12.95 -11.98 0.02
C LYS A 225 -11.79 -11.29 0.70
N THR A 226 -12.03 -10.14 1.30
CA THR A 226 -11.02 -9.44 2.11
C THR A 226 -10.74 -10.21 3.40
N ILE A 227 -11.77 -10.68 4.10
CA ILE A 227 -11.63 -11.52 5.31
C ILE A 227 -10.88 -12.83 4.98
N GLU A 228 -11.17 -13.49 3.85
CA GLU A 228 -10.45 -14.69 3.40
C GLU A 228 -8.93 -14.41 3.26
N LYS A 229 -8.57 -13.26 2.65
CA LYS A 229 -7.17 -12.85 2.49
C LYS A 229 -6.49 -12.56 3.83
N VAL A 230 -7.17 -11.87 4.73
CA VAL A 230 -6.64 -11.58 6.07
C VAL A 230 -6.43 -12.88 6.85
N ASN A 231 -7.37 -13.82 6.81
CA ASN A 231 -7.20 -15.14 7.42
C ASN A 231 -6.01 -15.90 6.85
N LEU A 232 -5.81 -15.84 5.53
CA LEU A 232 -4.64 -16.43 4.88
C LEU A 232 -3.31 -15.81 5.38
N ILE A 233 -3.29 -14.49 5.55
CA ILE A 233 -2.11 -13.77 6.09
C ILE A 233 -1.87 -14.19 7.53
N ARG A 234 -2.91 -14.21 8.37
CA ARG A 234 -2.85 -14.62 9.78
C ARG A 234 -2.28 -16.03 9.92
N ASP A 235 -2.82 -16.98 9.16
CA ASP A 235 -2.39 -18.38 9.20
C ASP A 235 -0.93 -18.55 8.72
N ALA A 236 -0.51 -17.73 7.75
CA ALA A 236 0.86 -17.77 7.22
C ALA A 236 1.87 -17.06 8.13
N ALA A 237 1.47 -16.02 8.84
CA ALA A 237 2.31 -15.24 9.73
C ALA A 237 2.50 -15.87 11.11
N GLY A 238 1.51 -16.67 11.58
CA GLY A 238 1.51 -17.20 12.94
C GLY A 238 1.60 -16.09 13.99
N ASP A 239 2.50 -16.25 14.95
CA ASP A 239 2.69 -15.27 16.05
C ASP A 239 3.08 -13.88 15.56
N ARG A 240 3.70 -13.76 14.39
CA ARG A 240 4.03 -12.45 13.78
C ARG A 240 2.80 -11.63 13.38
N PHE A 241 1.61 -12.23 13.27
CA PHE A 241 0.44 -11.51 12.81
C PHE A 241 0.12 -10.29 13.66
N ALA A 242 0.35 -10.36 14.96
CA ALA A 242 0.16 -9.25 15.89
C ALA A 242 1.07 -8.04 15.60
N ASP A 243 2.25 -8.27 15.00
CA ASP A 243 3.22 -7.22 14.65
C ASP A 243 2.99 -6.63 13.27
N ILE A 244 2.20 -7.29 12.42
CA ILE A 244 1.93 -6.86 11.05
C ILE A 244 0.81 -5.82 11.02
N GLU A 245 1.06 -4.69 10.36
CA GLU A 245 0.03 -3.70 10.04
C GLU A 245 -0.60 -4.03 8.69
N LEU A 246 -1.93 -4.05 8.62
CA LEU A 246 -2.66 -4.34 7.39
C LEU A 246 -3.14 -3.04 6.73
N ASN A 247 -2.78 -2.87 5.45
CA ASN A 247 -3.10 -1.73 4.62
C ASN A 247 -4.04 -2.12 3.48
N TRP A 248 -4.94 -1.22 3.12
CA TRP A 248 -5.73 -1.29 1.89
C TRP A 248 -5.94 0.11 1.33
N ALA A 249 -6.37 0.21 0.07
CA ALA A 249 -6.72 1.49 -0.53
C ALA A 249 -8.20 1.54 -0.92
N ILE A 250 -8.89 2.61 -0.53
CA ILE A 250 -10.24 2.93 -1.02
C ILE A 250 -10.07 3.45 -2.45
N THR A 251 -10.73 2.80 -3.40
CA THR A 251 -10.62 3.11 -4.82
C THR A 251 -11.68 4.09 -5.32
N ALA A 252 -12.80 4.18 -4.61
CA ALA A 252 -13.89 5.12 -4.92
C ALA A 252 -14.47 5.69 -3.63
N ILE A 253 -14.58 7.02 -3.57
CA ILE A 253 -15.23 7.75 -2.48
C ILE A 253 -16.30 8.64 -3.10
N VAL A 254 -17.55 8.49 -2.65
CA VAL A 254 -18.69 9.29 -3.10
C VAL A 254 -19.41 9.85 -1.90
N ILE A 255 -19.31 11.16 -1.70
CA ILE A 255 -20.03 11.87 -0.63
C ILE A 255 -21.47 12.11 -1.10
N THR A 256 -22.43 11.64 -0.33
CA THR A 256 -23.86 11.71 -0.67
C THR A 256 -24.73 11.59 0.57
N ASP A 257 -25.93 12.15 0.51
CA ASP A 257 -26.98 12.00 1.54
C ASP A 257 -27.88 10.77 1.27
N ASP A 258 -27.75 10.12 0.11
CA ASP A 258 -28.54 8.94 -0.29
C ASP A 258 -27.59 7.82 -0.74
N ARG A 259 -27.04 7.13 0.24
CA ARG A 259 -26.01 6.10 0.02
C ARG A 259 -26.56 4.87 -0.71
N GLU A 260 -27.80 4.47 -0.45
CA GLU A 260 -28.41 3.29 -1.07
C GLU A 260 -28.63 3.52 -2.57
N LYS A 261 -29.26 4.63 -2.93
CA LYS A 261 -29.47 4.99 -4.33
C LYS A 261 -28.15 5.18 -5.08
N THR A 262 -27.14 5.75 -4.44
CA THR A 262 -25.82 5.93 -5.04
C THR A 262 -25.14 4.58 -5.28
N ALA A 263 -25.27 3.64 -4.35
CA ALA A 263 -24.75 2.28 -4.51
C ALA A 263 -25.50 1.50 -5.62
N GLU A 264 -26.83 1.65 -5.72
CA GLU A 264 -27.63 1.10 -6.83
C GLU A 264 -27.15 1.62 -8.19
N MET A 265 -26.89 2.92 -8.27
CA MET A 265 -26.40 3.55 -9.51
C MET A 265 -25.00 3.03 -9.87
N ALA A 266 -24.09 2.90 -8.89
CA ALA A 266 -22.76 2.35 -9.09
C ALA A 266 -22.82 0.90 -9.58
N LEU A 267 -23.62 0.05 -8.93
CA LEU A 267 -23.84 -1.34 -9.33
C LEU A 267 -24.39 -1.45 -10.74
N SER A 268 -25.43 -0.66 -11.07
CA SER A 268 -26.00 -0.61 -12.41
C SER A 268 -24.98 -0.16 -13.47
N ALA A 269 -24.08 0.76 -13.13
CA ALA A 269 -23.00 1.17 -14.04
C ALA A 269 -21.97 0.04 -14.29
N ILE A 270 -21.60 -0.70 -13.24
CA ILE A 270 -20.73 -1.87 -13.33
C ILE A 270 -21.37 -2.95 -14.22
N GLU A 271 -22.64 -3.31 -13.97
CA GLU A 271 -23.37 -4.32 -14.75
C GLU A 271 -23.49 -3.94 -16.24
N ARG A 272 -23.56 -2.66 -16.55
CA ARG A 272 -23.56 -2.16 -17.94
C ARG A 272 -22.17 -2.05 -18.56
N GLY A 273 -21.11 -2.47 -17.85
CA GLY A 273 -19.74 -2.44 -18.35
C GLY A 273 -19.15 -1.03 -18.49
N LEU A 274 -19.65 -0.05 -17.73
CA LEU A 274 -19.15 1.33 -17.75
C LEU A 274 -17.86 1.50 -16.93
N HIS A 275 -17.38 0.43 -16.29
CA HIS A 275 -16.11 0.38 -15.60
C HIS A 275 -15.14 -0.56 -16.35
N PRO A 276 -14.35 -0.04 -17.32
CA PRO A 276 -13.51 -0.87 -18.20
C PRO A 276 -12.41 -1.64 -17.46
N ASP A 277 -12.02 -1.17 -16.27
CA ASP A 277 -10.98 -1.76 -15.43
C ASP A 277 -11.50 -2.87 -14.50
N LEU A 278 -12.81 -3.17 -14.53
CA LEU A 278 -13.43 -4.26 -13.78
C LEU A 278 -13.91 -5.37 -14.71
N GLU A 279 -13.73 -6.60 -14.26
CA GLU A 279 -14.32 -7.80 -14.86
C GLU A 279 -15.40 -8.33 -13.92
N VAL A 280 -16.61 -8.46 -14.46
CA VAL A 280 -17.81 -8.94 -13.73
C VAL A 280 -17.79 -10.48 -13.72
N ASP A 281 -17.34 -11.05 -12.62
CA ASP A 281 -17.24 -12.49 -12.39
C ASP A 281 -18.31 -13.00 -11.42
N VAL A 282 -19.02 -12.09 -10.73
CA VAL A 282 -20.11 -12.37 -9.79
C VAL A 282 -21.20 -11.32 -9.89
N LYS A 283 -22.40 -11.66 -9.42
CA LYS A 283 -23.47 -10.69 -9.20
C LYS A 283 -23.38 -10.20 -7.75
N LEU A 284 -23.22 -8.91 -7.56
CA LEU A 284 -23.23 -8.26 -6.26
C LEU A 284 -24.60 -7.66 -5.93
N SER A 285 -24.88 -7.52 -4.65
CA SER A 285 -26.00 -6.76 -4.12
C SER A 285 -25.56 -5.31 -3.78
N VAL A 286 -26.50 -4.44 -3.53
CA VAL A 286 -26.25 -3.09 -3.01
C VAL A 286 -25.50 -3.16 -1.67
N GLU A 287 -25.89 -4.13 -0.83
CA GLU A 287 -25.24 -4.37 0.46
C GLU A 287 -23.76 -4.76 0.30
N ASP A 288 -23.39 -5.56 -0.71
CA ASP A 288 -22.00 -5.91 -1.00
C ASP A 288 -21.17 -4.67 -1.34
N ILE A 289 -21.74 -3.72 -2.10
CA ILE A 289 -21.08 -2.45 -2.43
C ILE A 289 -20.91 -1.61 -1.16
N LEU A 290 -21.98 -1.44 -0.35
CA LEU A 290 -21.97 -0.64 0.86
C LEU A 290 -21.06 -1.22 1.98
N ASN A 291 -20.82 -2.51 1.96
CA ASN A 291 -19.93 -3.20 2.89
C ASN A 291 -18.50 -3.40 2.35
N SER A 292 -18.26 -3.03 1.09
CA SER A 292 -16.93 -3.20 0.46
C SER A 292 -15.88 -2.37 1.18
N PRO A 293 -14.71 -2.91 1.50
CA PRO A 293 -13.58 -2.11 2.00
C PRO A 293 -13.02 -1.12 0.98
N TYR A 294 -13.28 -1.36 -0.32
CA TYR A 294 -12.66 -0.61 -1.42
C TYR A 294 -13.54 0.50 -1.98
N VAL A 295 -14.79 0.59 -1.54
CA VAL A 295 -15.76 1.60 -1.99
C VAL A 295 -16.38 2.26 -0.76
N ALA A 296 -16.31 3.59 -0.67
CA ALA A 296 -16.87 4.38 0.42
C ALA A 296 -17.97 5.30 -0.13
N ILE A 297 -19.22 5.09 0.30
CA ILE A 297 -20.38 5.85 -0.15
C ILE A 297 -21.19 6.31 1.06
N GLY A 298 -21.49 7.59 1.17
CA GLY A 298 -22.32 8.16 2.22
C GLY A 298 -21.85 9.50 2.73
N SER A 299 -22.34 9.90 3.91
CA SER A 299 -21.81 11.05 4.66
C SER A 299 -20.42 10.76 5.20
N PHE A 300 -19.73 11.75 5.72
CA PHE A 300 -18.42 11.56 6.34
C PHE A 300 -18.48 10.61 7.55
N GLU A 301 -19.54 10.70 8.34
CA GLU A 301 -19.80 9.86 9.50
C GLU A 301 -20.07 8.39 9.10
N GLU A 302 -20.88 8.18 8.06
CA GLU A 302 -21.17 6.84 7.53
C GLU A 302 -19.91 6.18 6.96
N ILE A 303 -19.06 6.92 6.27
CA ILE A 303 -17.76 6.45 5.76
C ILE A 303 -16.83 6.11 6.94
N ALA A 304 -16.76 6.96 7.96
CA ALA A 304 -15.97 6.68 9.16
C ALA A 304 -16.45 5.38 9.86
N GLU A 305 -17.77 5.19 9.98
CA GLU A 305 -18.33 3.98 10.58
C GLU A 305 -18.04 2.72 9.75
N GLN A 306 -18.11 2.81 8.43
CA GLN A 306 -17.72 1.73 7.53
C GLN A 306 -16.23 1.35 7.75
N ILE A 307 -15.34 2.31 7.88
CA ILE A 307 -13.90 2.09 8.12
C ILE A 307 -13.68 1.43 9.48
N ARG A 308 -14.38 1.86 10.55
CA ARG A 308 -14.34 1.21 11.86
C ARG A 308 -14.77 -0.25 11.78
N ARG A 309 -15.86 -0.52 11.08
CA ARG A 309 -16.36 -1.88 10.86
C ARG A 309 -15.33 -2.76 10.12
N VAL A 310 -14.69 -2.23 9.08
CA VAL A 310 -13.63 -2.92 8.35
C VAL A 310 -12.49 -3.28 9.32
N ARG A 311 -11.99 -2.32 10.12
CA ARG A 311 -10.94 -2.57 11.13
C ARG A 311 -11.37 -3.65 12.12
N GLN A 312 -12.59 -3.55 12.67
CA GLN A 312 -13.11 -4.51 13.64
C GLN A 312 -13.14 -5.94 13.10
N LEU A 313 -13.51 -6.13 11.83
CA LEU A 313 -13.66 -7.46 11.21
C LEU A 313 -12.37 -8.02 10.64
N THR A 314 -11.39 -7.17 10.30
CA THR A 314 -10.22 -7.55 9.51
C THR A 314 -8.89 -7.18 10.13
N SER A 315 -8.87 -6.40 11.21
CA SER A 315 -7.66 -5.78 11.78
C SER A 315 -6.93 -4.82 10.82
N MET A 316 -7.52 -4.45 9.68
CA MET A 316 -6.95 -3.46 8.76
C MET A 316 -7.15 -2.06 9.36
N SER A 317 -6.04 -1.34 9.58
CA SER A 317 -6.03 -0.02 10.22
C SER A 317 -5.35 1.07 9.38
N TYR A 318 -4.69 0.70 8.28
CA TYR A 318 -3.96 1.63 7.45
C TYR A 318 -4.70 1.87 6.13
N VAL A 319 -5.45 2.97 6.07
CA VAL A 319 -6.29 3.35 4.92
C VAL A 319 -5.50 4.15 3.91
N GLY A 320 -5.42 3.67 2.68
CA GLY A 320 -4.88 4.41 1.55
C GLY A 320 -5.98 5.06 0.71
N VAL A 321 -5.70 6.21 0.11
CA VAL A 321 -6.56 6.86 -0.89
C VAL A 321 -5.74 7.32 -2.10
N PHE A 322 -6.41 7.41 -3.25
CA PHE A 322 -5.79 7.96 -4.45
C PHE A 322 -5.80 9.50 -4.41
N PRO A 323 -4.92 10.19 -5.15
CA PRO A 323 -4.79 11.65 -5.10
C PRO A 323 -6.09 12.38 -5.42
N THR A 324 -6.86 11.84 -6.37
CA THR A 324 -8.17 12.38 -6.78
C THR A 324 -9.24 12.26 -5.70
N GLN A 325 -8.97 11.47 -4.65
CA GLN A 325 -9.90 11.22 -3.54
C GLN A 325 -9.47 11.95 -2.25
N MET A 326 -8.29 12.58 -2.23
CA MET A 326 -7.75 13.20 -1.02
C MET A 326 -8.68 14.26 -0.42
N ASP A 327 -9.21 15.16 -1.26
CA ASP A 327 -10.10 16.24 -0.82
C ASP A 327 -11.41 15.70 -0.21
N ALA A 328 -11.96 14.65 -0.83
CA ALA A 328 -13.18 14.00 -0.35
C ALA A 328 -12.95 13.20 0.94
N PHE A 329 -11.74 12.67 1.14
CA PHE A 329 -11.42 11.86 2.32
C PHE A 329 -10.91 12.70 3.51
N ALA A 330 -10.31 13.86 3.26
CA ALA A 330 -9.72 14.67 4.32
C ALA A 330 -10.65 14.95 5.50
N PRO A 331 -11.97 15.22 5.32
CA PRO A 331 -12.90 15.42 6.45
C PRO A 331 -13.18 14.16 7.28
N VAL A 332 -12.89 12.95 6.75
CA VAL A 332 -13.08 11.68 7.48
C VAL A 332 -11.93 11.44 8.49
N ILE A 333 -10.72 11.96 8.19
CA ILE A 333 -9.53 11.75 9.02
C ILE A 333 -9.75 12.17 10.49
N PRO A 334 -10.25 13.38 10.80
CA PRO A 334 -10.49 13.80 12.19
C PRO A 334 -11.49 12.91 12.95
N LEU A 335 -12.45 12.29 12.24
CA LEU A 335 -13.45 11.41 12.86
C LEU A 335 -12.87 10.08 13.35
N LEU A 336 -11.67 9.71 12.87
CA LEU A 336 -11.00 8.43 13.14
C LEU A 336 -9.64 8.57 13.84
N ARG A 337 -9.08 9.78 13.93
CA ARG A 337 -7.67 10.01 14.29
C ARG A 337 -7.29 9.51 15.68
N ASP A 338 -8.17 9.63 16.65
CA ASP A 338 -7.88 9.34 18.07
C ASP A 338 -8.39 7.94 18.51
N GLU A 339 -8.67 7.06 17.54
CA GLU A 339 -9.24 5.72 17.81
C GLU A 339 -8.25 4.57 17.64
#